data_41420450e71ded09c2eebef33056aa45
#
_entry.id   41420450e71ded09c2eebef33056aa45
#
_cell.length_a   1.000
_cell.length_b   1.000
_cell.length_c   1.000
_cell.angle_alpha   90.00
_cell.angle_beta   90.00
_cell.angle_gamma   90.00
#
_symmetry.space_group_name_H-M   'P 1'
#
loop_
_entity.id
_entity.type
_entity.pdbx_description
1 polymer ?
#
loop_
_entity_poly.entity_id
_entity_poly.type
_entity_poly.pdbx_seq_one_letter_code
_entity_poly.pdbx_strand_id
1 'polypeptide(L)'
;MHEPVTLRRATPDDWRVYRALRLRSLELAPDAFGSTLDAESPQPDEWWRGRLATSHTLLAEVDGVAVGIGTGIRDRHEIGSREIVGLWVEPEFRGRGIAREMIETLAVWARDAAAHAIALWVSDGNPARRVYERAGFVATGE
;
A
#
# COMPACT_ATOMS: atom_id res chain seq x y z
N MET A 1 -23.93 7.94 -4.98
CA MET A 1 -22.88 8.79 -4.40
C MET A 1 -22.15 8.00 -3.33
N HIS A 2 -20.83 7.98 -3.40
CA HIS A 2 -20.02 7.27 -2.42
C HIS A 2 -19.63 8.21 -1.28
N GLU A 3 -19.44 7.65 -0.10
CA GLU A 3 -18.94 8.39 1.04
C GLU A 3 -17.49 8.83 0.76
N PRO A 4 -17.07 9.98 1.29
CA PRO A 4 -15.70 10.44 1.09
C PRO A 4 -14.69 9.52 1.76
N VAL A 5 -13.55 9.35 1.13
CA VAL A 5 -12.43 8.63 1.70
C VAL A 5 -11.44 9.63 2.30
N THR A 6 -10.90 9.29 3.45
CA THR A 6 -9.84 10.04 4.10
C THR A 6 -8.56 9.20 4.07
N LEU A 7 -7.47 9.79 3.62
CA LEU A 7 -6.15 9.14 3.66
C LEU A 7 -5.35 9.78 4.79
N ARG A 8 -4.78 8.95 5.63
CA ARG A 8 -3.88 9.45 6.67
C ARG A 8 -2.68 8.53 6.85
N ARG A 9 -1.58 9.09 7.29
CA ARG A 9 -0.40 8.31 7.61
C ARG A 9 -0.63 7.53 8.90
N ALA A 10 -0.39 6.22 8.85
CA ALA A 10 -0.44 5.37 10.01
C ALA A 10 0.76 5.63 10.92
N THR A 11 0.52 5.65 12.22
CA THR A 11 1.57 5.72 13.24
C THR A 11 1.71 4.35 13.89
N PRO A 12 2.77 4.09 14.70
CA PRO A 12 2.89 2.81 15.40
C PRO A 12 1.69 2.43 16.25
N ASP A 13 0.91 3.41 16.74
CA ASP A 13 -0.31 3.14 17.50
C ASP A 13 -1.43 2.53 16.67
N ASP A 14 -1.34 2.62 15.35
CA ASP A 14 -2.30 2.03 14.43
C ASP A 14 -2.01 0.57 14.09
N TRP A 15 -1.07 -0.05 14.77
CA TRP A 15 -0.57 -1.37 14.37
C TRP A 15 -1.64 -2.46 14.33
N ARG A 16 -2.64 -2.41 15.21
CA ARG A 16 -3.73 -3.41 15.22
C ARG A 16 -4.60 -3.32 13.98
N VAL A 17 -4.97 -2.11 13.61
CA VAL A 17 -5.76 -1.85 12.40
C VAL A 17 -4.97 -2.23 11.15
N TYR A 18 -3.72 -1.80 11.08
CA TYR A 18 -2.84 -2.15 9.97
C TYR A 18 -2.66 -3.66 9.84
N ARG A 19 -2.36 -4.33 10.96
CA ARG A 19 -2.18 -5.80 10.99
C ARG A 19 -3.42 -6.52 10.45
N ALA A 20 -4.59 -6.12 10.90
CA ALA A 20 -5.85 -6.75 10.46
C ALA A 20 -6.02 -6.64 8.95
N LEU A 21 -5.82 -5.45 8.38
CA LEU A 21 -5.95 -5.25 6.93
C LEU A 21 -4.84 -5.98 6.16
N ARG A 22 -3.62 -5.94 6.67
CA ARG A 22 -2.49 -6.62 6.02
C ARG A 22 -2.69 -8.12 5.95
N LEU A 23 -3.08 -8.75 7.06
CA LEU A 23 -3.32 -10.19 7.09
C LEU A 23 -4.50 -10.58 6.20
N ARG A 24 -5.54 -9.74 6.18
CA ARG A 24 -6.67 -9.96 5.29
C ARG A 24 -6.25 -9.89 3.82
N SER A 25 -5.37 -8.95 3.46
CA SER A 25 -4.87 -8.85 2.09
C SER A 25 -4.07 -10.09 1.68
N LEU A 26 -3.27 -10.62 2.58
CA LEU A 26 -2.48 -11.82 2.31
C LEU A 26 -3.35 -13.08 2.20
N GLU A 27 -4.45 -13.12 2.95
CA GLU A 27 -5.41 -14.22 2.88
C GLU A 27 -6.22 -14.20 1.58
N LEU A 28 -6.72 -13.01 1.18
CA LEU A 28 -7.61 -12.88 0.02
C LEU A 28 -6.87 -12.77 -1.30
N ALA A 29 -5.61 -12.34 -1.29
CA ALA A 29 -4.81 -12.15 -2.50
C ALA A 29 -3.39 -12.68 -2.29
N PRO A 30 -3.21 -13.98 -2.05
CA PRO A 30 -1.91 -14.54 -1.66
C PRO A 30 -0.82 -14.36 -2.73
N ASP A 31 -1.20 -14.28 -4.00
CA ASP A 31 -0.24 -14.15 -5.09
C ASP A 31 0.11 -12.70 -5.45
N ALA A 32 -0.51 -11.72 -4.79
CA ALA A 32 -0.34 -10.31 -5.12
C ALA A 32 0.83 -9.64 -4.37
N PHE A 33 1.39 -10.30 -3.39
CA PHE A 33 2.41 -9.71 -2.50
C PHE A 33 3.64 -10.59 -2.40
N GLY A 34 4.77 -9.97 -2.04
CA GLY A 34 6.04 -10.67 -1.87
C GLY A 34 6.21 -11.38 -0.53
N SER A 35 5.14 -11.51 0.24
CA SER A 35 5.15 -12.18 1.54
C SER A 35 3.90 -13.04 1.69
N THR A 36 3.80 -13.77 2.80
CA THR A 36 2.70 -14.72 3.03
C THR A 36 2.05 -14.50 4.38
N LEU A 37 0.80 -14.99 4.49
CA LEU A 37 0.06 -14.98 5.75
C LEU A 37 0.83 -15.76 6.83
N ASP A 38 1.39 -16.92 6.47
CA ASP A 38 2.12 -17.76 7.42
C ASP A 38 3.39 -17.09 7.94
N ALA A 39 4.04 -16.26 7.13
CA ALA A 39 5.23 -15.52 7.53
C ALA A 39 4.91 -14.34 8.44
N GLU A 40 3.79 -13.65 8.19
CA GLU A 40 3.48 -12.41 8.91
C GLU A 40 2.56 -12.60 10.11
N SER A 41 1.61 -13.52 10.06
CA SER A 41 0.62 -13.67 11.14
C SER A 41 1.22 -13.96 12.53
N PRO A 42 2.33 -14.72 12.67
CA PRO A 42 2.90 -14.98 13.99
C PRO A 42 3.81 -13.87 14.52
N GLN A 43 4.02 -12.80 13.76
CA GLN A 43 4.93 -11.75 14.19
C GLN A 43 4.38 -11.00 15.41
N PRO A 44 5.27 -10.62 16.37
CA PRO A 44 4.85 -9.94 17.59
C PRO A 44 4.46 -8.48 17.34
N ASP A 45 3.78 -7.86 18.32
CA ASP A 45 3.33 -6.48 18.27
C ASP A 45 4.46 -5.52 17.87
N GLU A 46 5.64 -5.72 18.40
CA GLU A 46 6.81 -4.88 18.13
C GLU A 46 7.20 -4.88 16.65
N TRP A 47 7.05 -6.01 15.99
CA TRP A 47 7.34 -6.11 14.55
C TRP A 47 6.38 -5.23 13.74
N TRP A 48 5.09 -5.27 14.10
CA TRP A 48 4.07 -4.45 13.43
C TRP A 48 4.28 -2.96 13.69
N ARG A 49 4.58 -2.60 14.94
CA ARG A 49 4.88 -1.22 15.31
C ARG A 49 6.13 -0.71 14.57
N GLY A 50 7.16 -1.55 14.48
CA GLY A 50 8.41 -1.21 13.79
C GLY A 50 8.20 -0.94 12.30
N ARG A 51 7.35 -1.71 11.65
CA ARG A 51 7.01 -1.47 10.23
C ARG A 51 6.42 -0.09 10.03
N LEU A 52 5.47 0.30 10.89
CA LEU A 52 4.83 1.60 10.78
C LEU A 52 5.78 2.75 11.13
N ALA A 53 6.73 2.51 12.01
CA ALA A 53 7.73 3.51 12.38
C ALA A 53 8.75 3.77 11.26
N THR A 54 9.06 2.75 10.44
CA THR A 54 10.14 2.82 9.45
C THR A 54 9.65 2.97 8.00
N SER A 55 8.34 3.07 7.80
CA SER A 55 7.76 3.20 6.47
C SER A 55 6.75 4.33 6.42
N HIS A 56 6.39 4.76 5.21
CA HIS A 56 5.33 5.73 5.02
C HIS A 56 4.05 4.99 4.62
N THR A 57 3.35 4.48 5.62
CA THR A 57 2.12 3.70 5.40
C THR A 57 0.90 4.59 5.49
N LEU A 58 0.01 4.45 4.49
CA LEU A 58 -1.28 5.13 4.46
C LEU A 58 -2.39 4.18 4.89
N LEU A 59 -3.35 4.72 5.63
CA LEU A 59 -4.64 4.08 5.87
C LEU A 59 -5.70 4.88 5.11
N ALA A 60 -6.53 4.18 4.34
CA ALA A 60 -7.71 4.77 3.70
C ALA A 60 -8.92 4.47 4.59
N GLU A 61 -9.63 5.51 5.00
CA GLU A 61 -10.76 5.38 5.92
C GLU A 61 -12.05 5.93 5.30
N VAL A 62 -13.15 5.21 5.52
CA VAL A 62 -14.50 5.64 5.17
C VAL A 62 -15.32 5.57 6.45
N ASP A 63 -15.92 6.69 6.85
CA ASP A 63 -16.67 6.81 8.12
C ASP A 63 -15.86 6.33 9.33
N GLY A 64 -14.57 6.63 9.35
CA GLY A 64 -13.68 6.26 10.46
C GLY A 64 -13.23 4.81 10.46
N VAL A 65 -13.63 4.02 9.47
CA VAL A 65 -13.24 2.61 9.34
C VAL A 65 -12.18 2.45 8.27
N ALA A 66 -11.07 1.81 8.60
CA ALA A 66 -9.99 1.57 7.64
C ALA A 66 -10.41 0.50 6.63
N VAL A 67 -10.32 0.84 5.34
CA VAL A 67 -10.73 -0.03 4.23
C VAL A 67 -9.63 -0.24 3.21
N GLY A 68 -8.47 0.38 3.39
CA GLY A 68 -7.35 0.21 2.47
C GLY A 68 -6.02 0.56 3.13
N ILE A 69 -4.96 -0.02 2.59
CA ILE A 69 -3.59 0.22 3.03
C ILE A 69 -2.68 0.36 1.82
N GLY A 70 -1.63 1.13 1.97
CA GLY A 70 -0.58 1.24 0.96
C GLY A 70 0.67 1.82 1.61
N THR A 71 1.83 1.33 1.23
CA THR A 71 3.07 1.67 1.90
C THR A 71 4.12 2.17 0.93
N GLY A 72 4.74 3.30 1.28
CA GLY A 72 5.92 3.80 0.58
C GLY A 72 7.17 3.49 1.38
N ILE A 73 8.19 3.00 0.70
CA ILE A 73 9.48 2.68 1.29
C ILE A 73 10.60 3.18 0.38
N ARG A 74 11.83 3.17 0.86
CA ARG A 74 12.99 3.35 -0.01
C ARG A 74 13.04 2.18 -0.98
N ASP A 75 13.34 2.48 -2.25
CA ASP A 75 13.44 1.43 -3.25
C ASP A 75 14.59 0.48 -2.90
N ARG A 76 14.28 -0.79 -2.85
CA ARG A 76 15.25 -1.84 -2.50
C ARG A 76 16.20 -2.16 -3.65
N HIS A 77 15.87 -1.71 -4.85
CA HIS A 77 16.58 -2.05 -6.08
C HIS A 77 17.30 -0.85 -6.71
N GLU A 78 16.89 0.38 -6.39
CA GLU A 78 17.45 1.56 -7.01
C GLU A 78 17.62 2.69 -5.99
N ILE A 79 18.86 3.16 -5.80
CA ILE A 79 19.18 4.25 -4.88
C ILE A 79 18.56 5.55 -5.37
N GLY A 80 17.96 6.31 -4.45
CA GLY A 80 17.34 7.60 -4.77
C GLY A 80 15.92 7.47 -5.31
N SER A 81 15.40 6.26 -5.43
CA SER A 81 14.02 6.00 -5.81
C SER A 81 13.19 5.61 -4.59
N ARG A 82 11.87 5.60 -4.75
CA ARG A 82 10.93 5.11 -3.74
C ARG A 82 10.12 3.97 -4.35
N GLU A 83 9.58 3.13 -3.50
CA GLU A 83 8.79 1.96 -3.94
C GLU A 83 7.47 1.93 -3.20
N ILE A 84 6.38 1.58 -3.90
CA ILE A 84 5.07 1.33 -3.29
C ILE A 84 4.94 -0.17 -3.09
N VAL A 85 4.62 -0.58 -1.87
CA VAL A 85 4.40 -1.98 -1.52
C VAL A 85 3.09 -2.12 -0.75
N GLY A 86 2.53 -3.32 -0.76
CA GLY A 86 1.37 -3.66 0.06
C GLY A 86 0.12 -2.86 -0.21
N LEU A 87 -0.10 -2.40 -1.44
CA LEU A 87 -1.29 -1.65 -1.81
C LEU A 87 -2.49 -2.58 -1.90
N TRP A 88 -3.51 -2.30 -1.10
CA TRP A 88 -4.71 -3.14 -1.07
C TRP A 88 -5.93 -2.37 -0.59
N VAL A 89 -7.09 -2.66 -1.18
CA VAL A 89 -8.39 -2.06 -0.80
C VAL A 89 -9.39 -3.20 -0.60
N GLU A 90 -10.19 -3.10 0.46
CA GLU A 90 -11.27 -4.05 0.70
C GLU A 90 -12.14 -4.20 -0.56
N PRO A 91 -12.52 -5.43 -0.94
CA PRO A 91 -13.26 -5.66 -2.19
C PRO A 91 -14.52 -4.81 -2.36
N GLU A 92 -15.28 -4.60 -1.27
CA GLU A 92 -16.52 -3.84 -1.29
C GLU A 92 -16.30 -2.34 -1.58
N PHE A 93 -15.08 -1.86 -1.43
CA PHE A 93 -14.72 -0.45 -1.63
C PHE A 93 -13.93 -0.21 -2.92
N ARG A 94 -13.73 -1.25 -3.73
CA ARG A 94 -13.03 -1.10 -5.00
C ARG A 94 -13.91 -0.40 -6.04
N GLY A 95 -13.27 0.17 -7.06
CA GLY A 95 -13.98 0.90 -8.10
C GLY A 95 -14.38 2.33 -7.71
N ARG A 96 -13.90 2.83 -6.60
CA ARG A 96 -14.20 4.18 -6.10
C ARG A 96 -13.00 5.13 -6.17
N GLY A 97 -11.88 4.68 -6.76
CA GLY A 97 -10.68 5.50 -6.91
C GLY A 97 -9.78 5.55 -5.68
N ILE A 98 -10.02 4.73 -4.66
CA ILE A 98 -9.23 4.76 -3.42
C ILE A 98 -7.78 4.38 -3.67
N ALA A 99 -7.53 3.29 -4.40
CA ALA A 99 -6.17 2.86 -4.71
C ALA A 99 -5.42 3.93 -5.49
N ARG A 100 -6.08 4.57 -6.44
CA ARG A 100 -5.49 5.65 -7.22
C ARG A 100 -5.12 6.85 -6.34
N GLU A 101 -6.00 7.24 -5.43
CA GLU A 101 -5.70 8.33 -4.49
C GLU A 101 -4.52 7.99 -3.59
N MET A 102 -4.40 6.75 -3.14
CA MET A 102 -3.24 6.32 -2.36
C MET A 102 -1.95 6.38 -3.19
N ILE A 103 -1.99 5.93 -4.44
CA ILE A 103 -0.84 6.00 -5.34
C ILE A 103 -0.42 7.46 -5.56
N GLU A 104 -1.36 8.35 -5.83
CA GLU A 104 -1.09 9.77 -6.04
C GLU A 104 -0.50 10.41 -4.79
N THR A 105 -1.02 10.07 -3.61
CA THR A 105 -0.51 10.58 -2.34
C THR A 105 0.92 10.09 -2.06
N LEU A 106 1.19 8.82 -2.34
CA LEU A 106 2.53 8.26 -2.19
C LEU A 106 3.51 8.85 -3.21
N ALA A 107 3.03 9.19 -4.42
CA ALA A 107 3.85 9.87 -5.41
C ALA A 107 4.27 11.27 -4.94
N VAL A 108 3.35 12.00 -4.30
CA VAL A 108 3.67 13.31 -3.69
C VAL A 108 4.70 13.13 -2.58
N TRP A 109 4.53 12.14 -1.72
CA TRP A 109 5.50 11.83 -0.68
C TRP A 109 6.89 11.55 -1.26
N ALA A 110 6.97 10.76 -2.32
CA ALA A 110 8.24 10.46 -2.97
C ALA A 110 8.89 11.72 -3.55
N ARG A 111 8.09 12.59 -4.16
CA ARG A 111 8.56 13.85 -4.73
C ARG A 111 9.08 14.78 -3.63
N ASP A 112 8.38 14.88 -2.51
CA ASP A 112 8.78 15.69 -1.36
C ASP A 112 10.05 15.16 -0.70
N ALA A 113 10.32 13.86 -0.84
CA ALA A 113 11.55 13.23 -0.38
C ALA A 113 12.70 13.35 -1.41
N ALA A 114 12.48 14.13 -2.47
CA ALA A 114 13.45 14.35 -3.56
C ALA A 114 13.82 13.05 -4.29
N ALA A 115 12.94 12.09 -4.34
CA ALA A 115 13.15 10.86 -5.11
C ALA A 115 13.03 11.17 -6.60
N HIS A 116 13.90 10.58 -7.41
CA HIS A 116 13.85 10.78 -8.86
C HIS A 116 12.81 9.88 -9.55
N ALA A 117 12.36 8.84 -8.87
CA ALA A 117 11.37 7.91 -9.40
C ALA A 117 10.60 7.24 -8.27
N ILE A 118 9.42 6.70 -8.62
CA ILE A 118 8.67 5.83 -7.74
C ILE A 118 8.28 4.58 -8.53
N ALA A 119 8.48 3.42 -7.93
CA ALA A 119 8.27 2.14 -8.58
C ALA A 119 7.25 1.30 -7.81
N LEU A 120 6.60 0.39 -8.51
CA LEU A 120 5.82 -0.67 -7.90
C LEU A 120 5.92 -1.93 -8.77
N TRP A 121 5.77 -3.07 -8.13
CA TRP A 121 5.85 -4.37 -8.81
C TRP A 121 4.46 -4.98 -8.93
N VAL A 122 4.14 -5.47 -10.13
CA VAL A 122 2.84 -6.06 -10.44
C VAL A 122 3.08 -7.37 -11.16
N SER A 123 2.43 -8.43 -10.69
CA SER A 123 2.47 -9.73 -11.38
C SER A 123 1.76 -9.63 -12.73
N ASP A 124 2.27 -10.32 -13.73
CA ASP A 124 1.62 -10.39 -15.03
C ASP A 124 0.20 -10.93 -14.88
N GLY A 125 -0.75 -10.31 -15.57
CA GLY A 125 -2.14 -10.71 -15.50
C GLY A 125 -2.91 -10.20 -14.28
N ASN A 126 -2.25 -9.50 -13.36
CA ASN A 126 -2.92 -8.93 -12.21
C ASN A 126 -3.85 -7.78 -12.66
N PRO A 127 -5.17 -7.85 -12.37
CA PRO A 127 -6.11 -6.78 -12.76
C PRO A 127 -5.74 -5.40 -12.22
N ALA A 128 -5.04 -5.32 -11.10
CA ALA A 128 -4.58 -4.06 -10.51
C ALA A 128 -3.63 -3.29 -11.43
N ARG A 129 -3.00 -3.96 -12.38
CA ARG A 129 -2.11 -3.32 -13.36
C ARG A 129 -2.79 -2.16 -14.08
N ARG A 130 -4.08 -2.28 -14.39
CA ARG A 130 -4.83 -1.21 -15.07
C ARG A 130 -4.94 0.04 -14.20
N VAL A 131 -5.10 -0.13 -12.88
CA VAL A 131 -5.15 0.99 -11.95
C VAL A 131 -3.83 1.74 -11.97
N TYR A 132 -2.72 0.99 -11.95
CA TYR A 132 -1.38 1.56 -11.96
C TYR A 132 -1.09 2.29 -13.27
N GLU A 133 -1.46 1.70 -14.41
CA GLU A 133 -1.26 2.34 -15.71
C GLU A 133 -2.06 3.63 -15.83
N ARG A 134 -3.29 3.67 -15.32
CA ARG A 134 -4.12 4.88 -15.30
C ARG A 134 -3.53 5.97 -14.41
N ALA A 135 -2.76 5.59 -13.40
CA ALA A 135 -2.08 6.54 -12.53
C ALA A 135 -0.75 7.04 -13.11
N GLY A 136 -0.38 6.59 -14.31
CA GLY A 136 0.80 7.07 -15.02
C GLY A 136 2.02 6.17 -14.92
N PHE A 137 1.90 4.99 -14.35
CA PHE A 137 3.02 4.04 -14.30
C PHE A 137 3.23 3.38 -15.64
N VAL A 138 4.49 3.16 -15.97
CA VAL A 138 4.92 2.54 -17.22
C VAL A 138 5.63 1.24 -16.90
N ALA A 139 5.25 0.16 -17.59
CA ALA A 139 5.92 -1.13 -17.42
C ALA A 139 7.35 -1.06 -17.96
N THR A 140 8.33 -1.51 -17.16
CA THR A 140 9.73 -1.54 -17.56
C THR A 140 10.21 -2.92 -17.96
N GLY A 141 9.41 -3.96 -17.69
CA GLY A 141 9.76 -5.34 -18.01
C GLY A 141 10.73 -5.99 -17.04
N GLU A 142 10.98 -5.34 -15.92
CA GLU A 142 11.88 -5.90 -14.89
C GLU A 142 11.15 -6.73 -13.85
#